data_2a5bcae55506738cdab0cc70fb6ab7cc
#
_entry.id   2a5bcae55506738cdab0cc70fb6ab7cc
#
_cell.length_a   1.000
_cell.length_b   1.000
_cell.length_c   1.000
_cell.angle_alpha   90.00
_cell.angle_beta   90.00
_cell.angle_gamma   90.00
#
_symmetry.space_group_name_H-M   'P 1'
#
loop_
_entity.id
_entity.type
_entity.pdbx_description
1 polymer ?
#
loop_
_entity_poly.entity_id
_entity_poly.type
_entity_poly.pdbx_seq_one_letter_code
_entity_poly.pdbx_strand_id
1 'polypeptide(L)'
;ARYSGTDSCFSAGDGMPFIGGETDRNGTYILNFFKCQPALNYGYGKCREKWQMPTDAPGPRATVEAVKDVMRFWLDMGCDGFRVDMASSLVKNDTHHKKYTCAIWRDIAAMLDKEYPEAALVSEWNQPRQSLKNGFDMDFMLEWQGNGYSWLMRNYDGATDSDPHNIGKAYFCADSGTGIDKFL
;
A
#
# COMPACT_ATOMS: atom_id res chain seq x y z
N ALA A 1 15.37 -5.78 2.99
CA ALA A 1 16.58 -5.02 2.67
C ALA A 1 17.28 -4.67 3.97
N ARG A 2 18.56 -5.04 4.07
CA ARG A 2 19.40 -4.66 5.21
C ARG A 2 20.20 -3.43 4.86
N TYR A 3 20.22 -2.48 5.78
CA TYR A 3 21.03 -1.28 5.70
C TYR A 3 21.92 -1.22 6.92
N SER A 4 23.13 -0.69 6.77
CA SER A 4 24.07 -0.56 7.89
C SER A 4 23.58 0.49 8.88
N GLY A 5 23.55 0.13 10.15
CA GLY A 5 23.16 1.01 11.24
C GLY A 5 22.83 0.20 12.49
N THR A 6 23.03 0.78 13.64
CA THR A 6 22.85 0.12 14.93
C THR A 6 21.75 0.73 15.78
N ASP A 7 21.17 1.86 15.37
CA ASP A 7 20.19 2.57 16.16
C ASP A 7 18.80 1.95 16.07
N SER A 8 18.05 2.07 17.13
CA SER A 8 16.72 1.45 17.25
C SER A 8 15.68 2.02 16.29
N CYS A 9 15.79 3.29 15.93
CA CYS A 9 14.94 3.94 14.93
C CYS A 9 15.57 5.27 14.49
N PHE A 10 15.69 5.49 13.19
CA PHE A 10 16.12 6.77 12.61
C PHE A 10 15.46 6.98 11.23
N SER A 11 15.46 8.21 10.75
CA SER A 11 15.03 8.53 9.39
C SER A 11 16.25 8.61 8.48
N ALA A 12 16.17 7.94 7.34
CA ALA A 12 17.10 8.18 6.24
C ALA A 12 16.84 9.55 5.60
N GLY A 13 17.76 10.05 4.81
CA GLY A 13 17.61 11.32 4.12
C GLY A 13 16.41 11.44 3.18
N ASP A 14 15.73 10.35 2.89
CA ASP A 14 14.47 10.27 2.14
C ASP A 14 13.22 10.34 3.03
N GLY A 15 13.38 10.53 4.33
CA GLY A 15 12.29 10.61 5.30
C GLY A 15 11.70 9.27 5.74
N MET A 16 12.25 8.15 5.27
CA MET A 16 11.76 6.83 5.67
C MET A 16 12.30 6.40 7.03
N PRO A 17 11.46 5.80 7.90
CA PRO A 17 11.90 5.28 9.18
C PRO A 17 12.69 3.98 9.00
N PHE A 18 13.87 3.91 9.61
CA PHE A 18 14.68 2.71 9.70
C PHE A 18 14.67 2.18 11.13
N ILE A 19 14.63 0.88 11.25
CA ILE A 19 14.79 0.17 12.52
C ILE A 19 16.12 -0.56 12.49
N GLY A 20 16.96 -0.34 13.49
CA GLY A 20 18.18 -1.09 13.73
C GLY A 20 17.87 -2.41 14.43
N GLY A 21 18.63 -3.43 14.10
CA GLY A 21 18.53 -4.71 14.78
C GLY A 21 19.45 -4.78 16.02
N GLU A 22 19.22 -5.76 16.88
CA GLU A 22 19.89 -5.92 18.19
C GLU A 22 20.85 -7.12 18.25
N THR A 23 21.23 -7.72 17.13
CA THR A 23 22.07 -8.92 17.09
C THR A 23 23.30 -8.73 16.21
N ASP A 24 24.32 -9.58 16.34
CA ASP A 24 25.59 -9.52 15.57
C ASP A 24 25.42 -9.60 14.05
N ARG A 25 24.25 -10.00 13.56
CA ARG A 25 23.88 -9.98 12.14
C ARG A 25 23.06 -8.77 11.78
N ASN A 26 23.17 -7.73 12.54
CA ASN A 26 22.36 -6.54 12.45
C ASN A 26 22.61 -5.72 11.20
N GLY A 27 21.57 -5.62 10.42
CA GLY A 27 21.39 -4.50 9.53
C GLY A 27 20.16 -3.72 9.97
N THR A 28 20.01 -2.53 9.47
CA THR A 28 18.78 -1.77 9.56
C THR A 28 17.84 -2.19 8.43
N TYR A 29 16.54 -2.06 8.67
CA TYR A 29 15.50 -2.29 7.68
C TYR A 29 14.50 -1.14 7.70
N ILE A 30 13.83 -0.94 6.59
CA ILE A 30 12.75 0.04 6.52
C ILE A 30 11.53 -0.54 7.25
N LEU A 31 11.00 0.24 8.20
CA LEU A 31 9.76 -0.06 8.88
C LEU A 31 8.58 0.03 7.91
N ASN A 32 7.74 -1.00 7.86
CA ASN A 32 6.48 -0.90 7.16
C ASN A 32 5.40 -0.29 8.09
N PHE A 33 4.94 -1.05 9.07
CA PHE A 33 3.95 -0.57 10.04
C PHE A 33 4.38 -0.87 11.48
N PHE A 34 4.58 -2.12 11.83
CA PHE A 34 5.14 -2.54 13.14
C PHE A 34 6.63 -2.88 13.03
N LYS A 35 7.36 -2.80 14.15
CA LYS A 35 8.79 -3.17 14.22
C LYS A 35 9.08 -4.60 13.73
N CYS A 36 8.12 -5.50 13.82
CA CYS A 36 8.22 -6.86 13.30
C CYS A 36 7.90 -7.01 11.81
N GLN A 37 7.59 -5.92 11.11
CA GLN A 37 7.21 -5.92 9.69
C GLN A 37 8.24 -5.17 8.84
N PRO A 38 9.39 -5.77 8.52
CA PRO A 38 10.34 -5.17 7.61
C PRO A 38 9.75 -5.06 6.20
N ALA A 39 9.90 -3.90 5.57
CA ALA A 39 9.49 -3.73 4.19
C ALA A 39 10.34 -4.59 3.26
N LEU A 40 9.73 -5.32 2.35
CA LEU A 40 10.42 -6.00 1.26
C LEU A 40 11.00 -4.98 0.28
N ASN A 41 12.09 -5.36 -0.37
CA ASN A 41 12.78 -4.45 -1.30
C ASN A 41 12.20 -4.56 -2.71
N TYR A 42 11.19 -3.75 -3.01
CA TYR A 42 10.65 -3.58 -4.37
C TYR A 42 11.38 -2.49 -5.16
N GLY A 43 12.42 -1.88 -4.57
CA GLY A 43 13.19 -0.82 -5.19
C GLY A 43 12.65 0.59 -4.92
N TYR A 44 13.33 1.53 -5.55
CA TYR A 44 13.02 2.95 -5.48
C TYR A 44 12.66 3.48 -6.87
N GLY A 45 11.61 4.26 -6.95
CA GLY A 45 11.23 4.95 -8.19
C GLY A 45 12.24 6.06 -8.55
N LYS A 46 12.79 6.71 -7.52
CA LYS A 46 13.91 7.66 -7.64
C LYS A 46 14.96 7.33 -6.57
N CYS A 47 16.12 6.87 -7.01
CA CYS A 47 17.27 6.68 -6.12
C CYS A 47 17.92 8.04 -5.81
N ARG A 48 18.10 8.33 -4.52
CA ARG A 48 18.76 9.53 -3.99
C ARG A 48 20.08 9.17 -3.32
N GLU A 49 20.19 7.95 -2.83
CA GLU A 49 21.34 7.44 -2.08
C GLU A 49 21.98 6.26 -2.80
N LYS A 50 23.29 6.06 -2.61
CA LYS A 50 24.08 5.02 -3.28
C LYS A 50 23.61 3.59 -2.98
N TRP A 51 22.99 3.38 -1.81
CA TRP A 51 22.50 2.07 -1.39
C TRP A 51 21.11 1.74 -1.90
N GLN A 52 20.39 2.73 -2.42
CA GLN A 52 19.06 2.53 -3.00
C GLN A 52 19.17 1.82 -4.35
N MET A 53 18.30 0.86 -4.58
CA MET A 53 18.23 0.12 -5.84
C MET A 53 17.04 0.58 -6.66
N PRO A 54 17.19 0.83 -7.95
CA PRO A 54 16.04 1.08 -8.82
C PRO A 54 15.19 -0.20 -8.95
N THR A 55 13.94 -0.06 -9.35
CA THR A 55 12.96 -1.17 -9.43
C THR A 55 13.36 -2.27 -10.41
N ASP A 56 14.17 -1.96 -11.40
CA ASP A 56 14.69 -2.89 -12.42
C ASP A 56 15.99 -3.58 -12.03
N ALA A 57 16.58 -3.25 -10.86
CA ALA A 57 17.74 -3.94 -10.35
C ALA A 57 17.45 -5.41 -10.00
N PRO A 58 18.45 -6.31 -10.03
CA PRO A 58 18.26 -7.74 -9.79
C PRO A 58 17.55 -8.07 -8.47
N GLY A 59 17.90 -7.39 -7.39
CA GLY A 59 17.29 -7.62 -6.06
C GLY A 59 15.80 -7.32 -6.02
N PRO A 60 15.34 -6.09 -6.37
CA PRO A 60 13.93 -5.76 -6.47
C PRO A 60 13.14 -6.68 -7.42
N ARG A 61 13.70 -7.02 -8.58
CA ARG A 61 13.05 -7.97 -9.50
C ARG A 61 12.89 -9.35 -8.88
N ALA A 62 13.92 -9.87 -8.23
CA ALA A 62 13.83 -11.14 -7.51
C ALA A 62 12.78 -11.11 -6.38
N THR A 63 12.59 -9.96 -5.72
CA THR A 63 11.52 -9.78 -4.74
C THR A 63 10.14 -9.94 -5.38
N VAL A 64 9.90 -9.33 -6.54
CA VAL A 64 8.62 -9.45 -7.26
C VAL A 64 8.36 -10.91 -7.66
N GLU A 65 9.36 -11.59 -8.21
CA GLU A 65 9.21 -13.01 -8.57
C GLU A 65 8.95 -13.90 -7.36
N ALA A 66 9.63 -13.66 -6.23
CA ALA A 66 9.36 -14.40 -5.00
C ALA A 66 7.93 -14.18 -4.48
N VAL A 67 7.37 -12.99 -4.63
CA VAL A 67 5.96 -12.72 -4.28
C VAL A 67 5.01 -13.45 -5.21
N LYS A 68 5.29 -13.50 -6.51
CA LYS A 68 4.52 -14.31 -7.46
C LYS A 68 4.54 -15.79 -7.06
N ASP A 69 5.70 -16.32 -6.65
CA ASP A 69 5.83 -17.71 -6.20
C ASP A 69 5.04 -17.97 -4.91
N VAL A 70 5.01 -17.01 -3.98
CA VAL A 70 4.15 -17.09 -2.79
C VAL A 70 2.67 -17.12 -3.19
N MET A 71 2.26 -16.31 -4.16
CA MET A 71 0.87 -16.32 -4.65
C MET A 71 0.54 -17.68 -5.31
N ARG A 72 1.40 -18.20 -6.18
CA ARG A 72 1.23 -19.54 -6.78
C ARG A 72 1.05 -20.61 -5.71
N PHE A 73 1.92 -20.61 -4.71
CA PHE A 73 1.87 -21.59 -3.62
C PHE A 73 0.49 -21.62 -2.94
N TRP A 74 -0.07 -20.47 -2.58
CA TRP A 74 -1.35 -20.42 -1.90
C TRP A 74 -2.54 -20.71 -2.82
N LEU A 75 -2.49 -20.29 -4.07
CA LEU A 75 -3.52 -20.61 -5.08
C LEU A 75 -3.52 -22.10 -5.39
N ASP A 76 -2.35 -22.74 -5.52
CA ASP A 76 -2.24 -24.20 -5.68
C ASP A 76 -2.76 -24.97 -4.46
N MET A 77 -2.74 -24.35 -3.27
CA MET A 77 -3.34 -24.88 -2.05
C MET A 77 -4.86 -24.67 -1.97
N GLY A 78 -5.46 -23.97 -2.93
CA GLY A 78 -6.90 -23.77 -3.04
C GLY A 78 -7.42 -22.43 -2.50
N CYS A 79 -6.57 -21.42 -2.37
CA CYS A 79 -7.05 -20.06 -2.12
C CYS A 79 -7.72 -19.49 -3.36
N ASP A 80 -8.78 -18.69 -3.17
CA ASP A 80 -9.52 -18.03 -4.27
C ASP A 80 -8.95 -16.63 -4.63
N GLY A 81 -7.94 -16.16 -3.91
CA GLY A 81 -7.33 -14.86 -4.16
C GLY A 81 -6.68 -14.25 -2.93
N PHE A 82 -6.40 -12.94 -3.01
CA PHE A 82 -5.65 -12.22 -1.96
C PHE A 82 -6.25 -10.86 -1.65
N ARG A 83 -6.31 -10.53 -0.37
CA ARG A 83 -6.35 -9.15 0.08
C ARG A 83 -4.91 -8.66 0.22
N VAL A 84 -4.60 -7.56 -0.43
CA VAL A 84 -3.26 -6.99 -0.46
C VAL A 84 -3.17 -5.79 0.46
N ASP A 85 -2.41 -5.95 1.53
CA ASP A 85 -2.12 -4.89 2.49
C ASP A 85 -1.25 -3.80 1.87
N MET A 86 -1.59 -2.53 2.12
CA MET A 86 -0.78 -1.38 1.68
C MET A 86 -0.36 -1.43 0.20
N ALA A 87 -1.25 -1.89 -0.68
CA ALA A 87 -0.96 -2.17 -2.09
C ALA A 87 -0.34 -0.99 -2.86
N SER A 88 -0.64 0.25 -2.45
CA SER A 88 -0.12 1.48 -3.08
C SER A 88 1.32 1.83 -2.68
N SER A 89 1.94 1.14 -1.72
CA SER A 89 3.17 1.58 -1.06
C SER A 89 4.40 0.69 -1.30
N LEU A 90 4.37 -0.20 -2.31
CA LEU A 90 5.45 -1.15 -2.56
C LEU A 90 6.78 -0.45 -2.87
N VAL A 91 6.80 0.39 -3.89
CA VAL A 91 8.00 1.10 -4.35
C VAL A 91 8.22 2.37 -3.53
N LYS A 92 9.42 2.55 -3.02
CA LYS A 92 9.79 3.73 -2.25
C LYS A 92 10.18 4.88 -3.19
N ASN A 93 9.97 6.13 -2.77
CA ASN A 93 10.16 7.32 -3.62
C ASN A 93 9.51 7.18 -5.01
N ASP A 94 8.35 6.53 -5.07
CA ASP A 94 7.58 6.43 -6.32
C ASP A 94 7.01 7.79 -6.72
N THR A 95 6.57 7.90 -7.96
CA THR A 95 5.89 9.10 -8.45
C THR A 95 4.56 9.32 -7.73
N HIS A 96 4.01 10.52 -7.82
CA HIS A 96 2.69 10.83 -7.27
C HIS A 96 1.60 9.85 -7.78
N HIS A 97 1.69 9.43 -9.04
CA HIS A 97 0.78 8.47 -9.65
C HIS A 97 1.20 7.00 -9.50
N LYS A 98 2.14 6.70 -8.61
CA LYS A 98 2.58 5.32 -8.30
C LYS A 98 2.98 4.51 -9.55
N LYS A 99 3.69 5.14 -10.47
CA LYS A 99 4.06 4.56 -11.78
C LYS A 99 4.71 3.17 -11.64
N TYR A 100 5.66 3.03 -10.76
CA TYR A 100 6.45 1.80 -10.59
C TYR A 100 5.67 0.74 -9.80
N THR A 101 4.97 1.11 -8.75
CA THR A 101 4.05 0.23 -8.02
C THR A 101 2.96 -0.31 -8.95
N CYS A 102 2.36 0.56 -9.76
CA CYS A 102 1.38 0.16 -10.77
C CYS A 102 1.95 -0.82 -11.81
N ALA A 103 3.22 -0.64 -12.21
CA ALA A 103 3.87 -1.55 -13.15
C ALA A 103 4.04 -2.96 -12.55
N ILE A 104 4.41 -3.05 -11.27
CA ILE A 104 4.54 -4.32 -10.56
C ILE A 104 3.18 -5.03 -10.49
N TRP A 105 2.10 -4.32 -10.14
CA TRP A 105 0.77 -4.93 -10.04
C TRP A 105 0.25 -5.41 -11.38
N ARG A 106 0.48 -4.66 -12.47
CA ARG A 106 0.12 -5.15 -13.83
C ARG A 106 0.88 -6.40 -14.22
N ASP A 107 2.15 -6.52 -13.82
CA ASP A 107 2.96 -7.70 -14.08
C ASP A 107 2.47 -8.91 -13.27
N ILE A 108 2.08 -8.71 -12.00
CA ILE A 108 1.47 -9.75 -11.16
C ILE A 108 0.09 -10.16 -11.73
N ALA A 109 -0.75 -9.19 -12.06
CA ALA A 109 -2.07 -9.45 -12.64
C ALA A 109 -1.97 -10.25 -13.94
N ALA A 110 -1.04 -9.89 -14.83
CA ALA A 110 -0.83 -10.64 -16.06
C ALA A 110 -0.40 -12.11 -15.84
N MET A 111 0.32 -12.37 -14.74
CA MET A 111 0.62 -13.75 -14.33
C MET A 111 -0.64 -14.46 -13.83
N LEU A 112 -1.45 -13.79 -12.99
CA LEU A 112 -2.69 -14.37 -12.47
C LEU A 112 -3.70 -14.63 -13.58
N ASP A 113 -3.94 -13.68 -14.47
CA ASP A 113 -4.83 -13.84 -15.62
C ASP A 113 -4.49 -15.06 -16.46
N LYS A 114 -3.20 -15.36 -16.58
CA LYS A 114 -2.70 -16.49 -17.39
C LYS A 114 -2.75 -17.82 -16.65
N GLU A 115 -2.37 -17.85 -15.37
CA GLU A 115 -2.13 -19.07 -14.62
C GLU A 115 -3.31 -19.42 -13.69
N TYR A 116 -4.04 -18.41 -13.20
CA TYR A 116 -5.13 -18.54 -12.25
C TYR A 116 -6.27 -17.55 -12.55
N PRO A 117 -6.95 -17.69 -13.69
CA PRO A 117 -7.92 -16.69 -14.19
C PRO A 117 -9.14 -16.47 -13.28
N GLU A 118 -9.40 -17.39 -12.35
CA GLU A 118 -10.49 -17.26 -11.36
C GLU A 118 -10.03 -16.60 -10.04
N ALA A 119 -8.73 -16.31 -9.90
CA ALA A 119 -8.22 -15.70 -8.68
C ALA A 119 -8.57 -14.21 -8.61
N ALA A 120 -9.02 -13.72 -7.45
CA ALA A 120 -9.37 -12.34 -7.24
C ALA A 120 -8.35 -11.57 -6.39
N LEU A 121 -8.09 -10.31 -6.75
CA LEU A 121 -7.25 -9.40 -5.98
C LEU A 121 -8.08 -8.26 -5.38
N VAL A 122 -8.00 -8.09 -4.06
CA VAL A 122 -8.60 -6.97 -3.33
C VAL A 122 -7.48 -6.08 -2.79
N SER A 123 -7.41 -4.84 -3.23
CA SER A 123 -6.40 -3.92 -2.75
C SER A 123 -6.85 -3.13 -1.51
N GLU A 124 -5.91 -2.89 -0.62
CA GLU A 124 -5.97 -1.79 0.32
C GLU A 124 -5.24 -0.59 -0.27
N TRP A 125 -5.91 0.16 -1.13
CA TRP A 125 -5.31 1.29 -1.85
C TRP A 125 -6.02 2.62 -1.60
N ASN A 126 -7.33 2.56 -1.37
CA ASN A 126 -8.18 3.74 -1.18
C ASN A 126 -8.25 4.67 -2.42
N GLN A 127 -8.02 4.12 -3.60
CA GLN A 127 -8.17 4.79 -4.89
C GLN A 127 -8.65 3.78 -5.96
N PRO A 128 -9.94 3.42 -5.97
CA PRO A 128 -10.46 2.35 -6.84
C PRO A 128 -10.14 2.54 -8.32
N ARG A 129 -10.28 3.78 -8.81
CA ARG A 129 -9.98 4.08 -10.22
C ARG A 129 -8.53 3.74 -10.60
N GLN A 130 -7.58 3.95 -9.70
CA GLN A 130 -6.16 3.64 -9.94
C GLN A 130 -5.90 2.16 -9.75
N SER A 131 -6.42 1.57 -8.68
CA SER A 131 -6.24 0.16 -8.33
C SER A 131 -6.77 -0.75 -9.44
N LEU A 132 -8.04 -0.61 -9.83
CA LEU A 132 -8.68 -1.43 -10.85
C LEU A 132 -7.98 -1.35 -12.22
N LYS A 133 -7.47 -0.16 -12.60
CA LYS A 133 -6.67 -0.02 -13.84
C LYS A 133 -5.34 -0.74 -13.83
N ASN A 134 -4.88 -1.17 -12.67
CA ASN A 134 -3.57 -1.78 -12.51
C ASN A 134 -3.64 -3.24 -12.05
N GLY A 135 -4.79 -3.90 -12.28
CA GLY A 135 -4.94 -5.34 -12.18
C GLY A 135 -5.58 -5.85 -10.90
N PHE A 136 -6.20 -4.97 -10.12
CA PHE A 136 -7.07 -5.41 -9.02
C PHE A 136 -8.51 -5.52 -9.47
N ASP A 137 -9.25 -6.47 -8.91
CA ASP A 137 -10.68 -6.65 -9.16
C ASP A 137 -11.51 -5.77 -8.23
N MET A 138 -11.00 -5.51 -7.04
CA MET A 138 -11.67 -4.74 -6.01
C MET A 138 -10.68 -3.84 -5.26
N ASP A 139 -11.19 -2.74 -4.74
CA ASP A 139 -10.51 -1.88 -3.78
C ASP A 139 -11.48 -1.52 -2.67
N PHE A 140 -11.01 -1.30 -1.47
CA PHE A 140 -11.86 -0.79 -0.41
C PHE A 140 -11.38 0.56 0.10
N MET A 141 -12.35 1.37 0.48
CA MET A 141 -12.09 2.70 1.00
C MET A 141 -11.76 2.60 2.49
N LEU A 142 -10.57 3.02 2.86
CA LEU A 142 -10.22 3.25 4.25
C LEU A 142 -10.84 4.55 4.72
N GLU A 143 -11.27 4.57 5.95
CA GLU A 143 -11.76 5.78 6.55
C GLU A 143 -10.61 6.68 7.01
N TRP A 144 -10.10 7.44 6.07
CA TRP A 144 -9.06 8.43 6.33
C TRP A 144 -9.66 9.83 6.24
N GLN A 145 -9.20 10.71 7.11
CA GLN A 145 -9.61 12.10 7.09
C GLN A 145 -9.48 12.69 5.66
N GLY A 146 -10.57 13.26 5.16
CA GLY A 146 -10.60 13.93 3.85
C GLY A 146 -10.93 13.05 2.65
N ASN A 147 -11.22 11.75 2.82
CA ASN A 147 -11.82 10.98 1.76
C ASN A 147 -13.35 11.11 1.78
N GLY A 148 -13.99 11.00 0.63
CA GLY A 148 -15.46 11.15 0.53
C GLY A 148 -16.24 10.08 1.28
N TYR A 149 -15.63 8.93 1.58
CA TYR A 149 -16.27 7.85 2.32
C TYR A 149 -16.57 8.23 3.77
N SER A 150 -15.62 8.88 4.43
CA SER A 150 -15.86 9.42 5.78
C SER A 150 -17.01 10.43 5.76
N TRP A 151 -17.11 11.25 4.73
CA TRP A 151 -18.20 12.23 4.58
C TRP A 151 -19.55 11.58 4.32
N LEU A 152 -19.55 10.44 3.66
CA LEU A 152 -20.75 9.67 3.39
C LEU A 152 -21.28 8.99 4.65
N MET A 153 -20.41 8.38 5.44
CA MET A 153 -20.78 7.42 6.47
C MET A 153 -20.82 8.02 7.88
N ARG A 154 -20.16 9.14 8.13
CA ARG A 154 -20.03 9.70 9.47
C ARG A 154 -20.64 11.09 9.60
N ASN A 155 -21.90 11.09 9.88
CA ASN A 155 -22.57 12.20 10.53
C ASN A 155 -23.38 11.61 11.67
N TYR A 156 -22.91 11.75 12.90
CA TYR A 156 -23.71 11.41 14.06
C TYR A 156 -23.87 12.62 14.99
N ASP A 157 -25.06 12.79 15.49
CA ASP A 157 -25.36 13.82 16.47
C ASP A 157 -24.52 13.57 17.74
N GLY A 158 -23.83 14.59 18.20
CA GLY A 158 -23.00 14.53 19.39
C GLY A 158 -21.50 14.41 19.16
N ALA A 159 -21.05 14.34 17.90
CA ALA A 159 -19.64 14.52 17.61
C ALA A 159 -19.21 15.96 17.89
N THR A 160 -18.12 16.14 18.62
CA THR A 160 -17.57 17.46 18.90
C THR A 160 -16.71 17.96 17.75
N ASP A 161 -16.60 19.25 17.55
CA ASP A 161 -15.72 19.86 16.53
C ASP A 161 -14.23 19.47 16.70
N SER A 162 -13.88 18.96 17.87
CA SER A 162 -12.53 18.47 18.18
C SER A 162 -12.29 17.00 17.79
N ASP A 163 -13.33 16.26 17.41
CA ASP A 163 -13.15 14.89 16.92
C ASP A 163 -12.58 14.94 15.49
N PRO A 164 -11.34 14.46 15.27
CA PRO A 164 -10.71 14.48 13.94
C PRO A 164 -11.45 13.61 12.90
N HIS A 165 -12.35 12.74 13.35
CA HIS A 165 -13.19 11.90 12.49
C HIS A 165 -14.58 12.53 12.27
N ASN A 166 -14.91 13.61 12.96
CA ASN A 166 -16.13 14.35 12.73
C ASN A 166 -15.92 15.37 11.62
N ILE A 167 -16.41 15.07 10.45
CA ILE A 167 -16.38 15.99 9.31
C ILE A 167 -17.65 16.86 9.25
N GLY A 168 -18.49 16.78 10.26
CA GLY A 168 -19.59 17.69 10.55
C GLY A 168 -20.79 17.65 9.61
N LYS A 169 -20.68 17.04 8.41
CA LYS A 169 -21.77 17.05 7.42
C LYS A 169 -21.67 15.85 6.47
N ALA A 170 -22.36 14.78 6.78
CA ALA A 170 -22.50 13.66 5.86
C ALA A 170 -23.37 14.03 4.64
N TYR A 171 -23.12 13.41 3.52
CA TYR A 171 -23.90 13.61 2.29
C TYR A 171 -25.38 13.26 2.46
N PHE A 172 -25.72 12.38 3.38
CA PHE A 172 -27.08 11.99 3.69
C PHE A 172 -27.74 12.84 4.78
N CYS A 173 -27.07 13.84 5.31
CA CYS A 173 -27.67 14.73 6.30
C CYS A 173 -28.67 15.67 5.63
N ALA A 174 -29.93 15.59 6.04
CA ALA A 174 -31.01 16.40 5.48
C ALA A 174 -30.76 17.92 5.62
N ASP A 175 -30.10 18.34 6.71
CA ASP A 175 -29.90 19.76 7.03
C ASP A 175 -28.65 20.36 6.36
N SER A 176 -27.73 19.55 5.85
CA SER A 176 -26.48 20.05 5.28
C SER A 176 -26.49 20.22 3.77
N GLY A 177 -27.48 19.69 3.09
CA GLY A 177 -27.70 19.92 1.65
C GLY A 177 -26.61 19.46 0.68
N THR A 178 -25.67 18.62 1.12
CA THR A 178 -24.66 18.06 0.23
C THR A 178 -25.16 16.71 -0.25
N GLY A 179 -25.71 16.67 -1.44
CA GLY A 179 -26.29 15.42 -1.99
C GLY A 179 -25.24 14.36 -2.33
N ILE A 180 -25.67 13.12 -2.42
CA ILE A 180 -24.84 11.96 -2.80
C ILE A 180 -24.23 12.12 -4.20
N ASP A 181 -24.87 12.89 -5.07
CA ASP A 181 -24.38 13.25 -6.40
C ASP A 181 -23.03 13.95 -6.42
N LYS A 182 -22.65 14.60 -5.33
CA LYS A 182 -21.32 15.17 -5.15
C LYS A 182 -20.26 14.15 -4.66
N PHE A 183 -20.73 13.02 -4.16
CA PHE A 183 -19.86 11.92 -3.79
C PHE A 183 -19.54 11.04 -5.00
N LEU A 184 -20.50 10.78 -5.84
CA LEU A 184 -20.36 10.00 -7.07
C LEU A 184 -19.65 10.79 -8.17
#